data_b821fc8dfb7783487ada91805c713aa9
#
_entry.id   b821fc8dfb7783487ada91805c713aa9
#
_cell.length_a   1.000
_cell.length_b   1.000
_cell.length_c   1.000
_cell.angle_alpha   90.00
_cell.angle_beta   90.00
_cell.angle_gamma   90.00
#
_symmetry.space_group_name_H-M   'P 1'
#
loop_
_entity.id
_entity.type
_entity.pdbx_description
1 polymer ?
#
loop_
_entity_poly.entity_id
_entity_poly.type
_entity_poly.pdbx_seq_one_letter_code
_entity_poly.pdbx_strand_id
1 'polypeptide(L)'
;MVKPDRQKKVVPLNPNETPRGPWSVVSVDMIGPLPESKGFNAILVVVDRFTKKAYFIPTNTTLTSNGTATLFRDHIFREHGIPEKVISDRGPQFVSQFMKELYRVLRIKANASTAYHPQTDGQTE
;
A
#
# COMPACT_ATOMS: atom_id res chain seq x y z
N MET A 1 -11.10 29.01 -16.01
CA MET A 1 -11.00 28.42 -15.89
C MET A 1 -10.65 27.87 -15.62
N VAL A 2 -10.60 27.72 -15.46
CA VAL A 2 -10.29 27.03 -15.18
C VAL A 2 -9.99 26.42 -14.92
N LYS A 3 -10.07 26.52 -14.72
CA LYS A 3 -9.78 25.83 -14.44
C LYS A 3 -9.77 25.02 -14.31
N PRO A 4 -9.91 25.05 -14.38
CA PRO A 4 -9.80 24.05 -14.21
C PRO A 4 -9.46 23.23 -14.30
N ASP A 5 -9.50 23.29 -14.24
CA ASP A 5 -9.18 22.44 -14.36
C ASP A 5 -8.56 21.94 -14.35
N ARG A 6 -8.32 22.44 -14.14
CA ARG A 6 -7.69 21.81 -14.14
C ARG A 6 -7.37 20.96 -13.97
N GLN A 7 -7.56 20.65 -13.80
CA GLN A 7 -7.29 19.67 -13.64
C GLN A 7 -7.07 18.88 -14.14
N LYS A 8 -7.16 19.06 -14.41
CA LYS A 8 -7.03 18.27 -15.00
C LYS A 8 -6.28 17.71 -15.30
N LYS A 9 -5.95 17.81 -15.16
CA LYS A 9 -5.24 17.24 -15.43
C LYS A 9 -4.75 16.46 -15.33
N VAL A 10 -4.98 16.30 -14.96
CA VAL A 10 -4.53 15.58 -14.89
C VAL A 10 -4.15 14.52 -15.31
N VAL A 11 -4.05 14.42 -15.36
CA VAL A 11 -3.74 13.62 -15.98
C VAL A 11 -3.64 12.50 -16.01
N PRO A 12 -3.77 12.22 -16.35
CA PRO A 12 -3.80 11.03 -16.29
C PRO A 12 -3.00 10.22 -16.33
N LEU A 13 -2.91 10.29 -15.93
CA LEU A 13 -2.05 9.55 -15.51
C LEU A 13 -2.28 8.17 -15.68
N ASN A 14 -1.93 7.41 -14.74
CA ASN A 14 -2.06 5.97 -14.74
C ASN A 14 -3.47 5.61 -14.29
N PRO A 15 -4.31 5.09 -15.17
CA PRO A 15 -5.67 4.76 -14.78
C PRO A 15 -5.74 3.71 -13.69
N ASN A 16 -4.66 2.92 -13.52
CA ASN A 16 -4.64 1.92 -12.46
C ASN A 16 -4.55 2.54 -11.08
N GLU A 17 -4.26 3.82 -11.00
CA GLU A 17 -4.17 4.49 -9.72
C GLU A 17 -5.46 5.17 -9.33
N THR A 18 -6.50 5.05 -10.14
CA THR A 18 -7.79 5.66 -9.83
C THR A 18 -8.55 4.76 -8.87
N PRO A 19 -8.79 5.21 -7.65
CA PRO A 19 -9.52 4.37 -6.71
C PRO A 19 -11.00 4.29 -7.08
N ARG A 20 -11.58 3.12 -6.88
CA ARG A 20 -12.99 2.91 -7.12
C ARG A 20 -13.83 3.11 -5.87
N GLY A 21 -13.20 3.14 -4.73
CA GLY A 21 -13.90 3.35 -3.47
C GLY A 21 -12.91 3.32 -2.33
N PRO A 22 -13.41 3.42 -1.09
CA PRO A 22 -12.53 3.44 0.07
C PRO A 22 -11.68 2.17 0.14
N TRP A 23 -10.40 2.36 0.36
CA TRP A 23 -9.41 1.30 0.57
C TRP A 23 -9.21 0.37 -0.61
N SER A 24 -9.65 0.76 -1.80
CA SER A 24 -9.36 -0.01 -3.01
C SER A 24 -7.92 0.21 -3.46
N VAL A 25 -7.42 1.44 -3.36
CA VAL A 25 -6.03 1.76 -3.70
C VAL A 25 -5.40 2.43 -2.49
N VAL A 26 -4.30 1.87 -2.00
CA VAL A 26 -3.60 2.44 -0.85
C VAL A 26 -2.15 2.67 -1.20
N SER A 27 -1.55 3.68 -0.57
CA SER A 27 -0.12 3.87 -0.65
C SER A 27 0.51 3.41 0.65
N VAL A 28 1.71 2.83 0.54
CA VAL A 28 2.45 2.31 1.70
C VAL A 28 3.86 2.85 1.60
N ASP A 29 4.22 3.73 2.53
CA ASP A 29 5.52 4.37 2.52
C ASP A 29 6.06 4.45 3.92
N MET A 30 7.35 4.73 4.03
CA MET A 30 7.99 4.86 5.33
C MET A 30 8.69 6.19 5.43
N ILE A 31 8.53 6.84 6.56
CA ILE A 31 9.24 8.07 6.88
C ILE A 31 10.31 7.73 7.90
N GLY A 32 11.57 8.05 7.60
CA GLY A 32 12.67 7.81 8.52
C GLY A 32 13.98 7.77 7.77
N PRO A 33 15.10 7.71 8.52
CA PRO A 33 15.14 7.60 9.98
C PRO A 33 14.79 8.90 10.67
N LEU A 34 14.17 8.76 11.82
CA LEU A 34 13.82 9.87 12.68
C LEU A 34 14.56 9.68 14.02
N PRO A 35 14.66 10.73 14.85
CA PRO A 35 15.21 10.53 16.18
C PRO A 35 14.43 9.46 16.91
N GLU A 36 15.14 8.56 17.57
CA GLU A 36 14.51 7.44 18.24
C GLU A 36 13.60 7.90 19.36
N SER A 37 12.42 7.30 19.45
CA SER A 37 11.48 7.58 20.50
C SER A 37 10.78 6.28 20.86
N LYS A 38 10.89 5.88 22.12
CA LYS A 38 10.25 4.66 22.63
C LYS A 38 10.62 3.42 21.82
N GLY A 39 11.85 3.39 21.33
CA GLY A 39 12.34 2.24 20.59
C GLY A 39 12.03 2.27 19.12
N PHE A 40 11.42 3.33 18.60
CA PHE A 40 11.08 3.45 17.19
C PHE A 40 11.83 4.61 16.56
N ASN A 41 12.23 4.44 15.31
CA ASN A 41 12.90 5.51 14.58
C ASN A 41 12.32 5.73 13.20
N ALA A 42 11.11 5.25 12.96
CA ALA A 42 10.47 5.43 11.67
C ALA A 42 8.96 5.34 11.83
N ILE A 43 8.25 5.78 10.81
CA ILE A 43 6.81 5.71 10.77
C ILE A 43 6.38 5.07 9.47
N LEU A 44 5.60 4.00 9.57
CA LEU A 44 4.97 3.42 8.40
C LEU A 44 3.68 4.20 8.13
N VAL A 45 3.53 4.69 6.91
CA VAL A 45 2.38 5.52 6.55
C VAL A 45 1.58 4.78 5.49
N VAL A 46 0.31 4.53 5.79
CA VAL A 46 -0.60 3.89 4.84
C VAL A 46 -1.75 4.85 4.59
N VAL A 47 -1.97 5.19 3.34
CA VAL A 47 -2.98 6.19 2.98
C VAL A 47 -3.98 5.59 2.02
N ASP A 48 -5.26 5.75 2.35
CA ASP A 48 -6.33 5.42 1.41
C ASP A 48 -6.38 6.51 0.36
N ARG A 49 -6.17 6.13 -0.89
CA ARG A 49 -6.12 7.12 -1.97
C ARG A 49 -7.48 7.72 -2.29
N PHE A 50 -8.54 7.07 -1.87
CA PHE A 50 -9.89 7.57 -2.12
C PHE A 50 -10.30 8.62 -1.08
N THR A 51 -10.25 8.27 0.20
CA THR A 51 -10.69 9.16 1.26
C THR A 51 -9.58 10.04 1.80
N LYS A 52 -8.32 9.70 1.50
CA LYS A 52 -7.14 10.38 2.04
C LYS A 52 -6.91 10.11 3.52
N LYS A 53 -7.66 9.18 4.08
CA LYS A 53 -7.45 8.79 5.46
C LYS A 53 -6.12 8.06 5.58
N ALA A 54 -5.37 8.35 6.63
CA ALA A 54 -4.03 7.81 6.79
C ALA A 54 -3.86 7.12 8.13
N TYR A 55 -3.03 6.08 8.13
CA TYR A 55 -2.57 5.41 9.33
C TYR A 55 -1.09 5.69 9.48
N PHE A 56 -0.68 6.02 10.70
CA PHE A 56 0.72 6.27 11.03
C PHE A 56 1.12 5.26 12.09
N ILE A 57 2.00 4.35 11.74
CA ILE A 57 2.35 3.23 12.62
C ILE A 57 3.83 3.33 12.98
N PRO A 58 4.16 3.51 14.26
CA PRO A 58 5.57 3.58 14.66
C PRO A 58 6.29 2.27 14.33
N THR A 59 7.49 2.40 13.82
CA THR A 59 8.28 1.24 13.44
C THR A 59 9.76 1.63 13.40
N ASN A 60 10.56 0.81 12.75
CA ASN A 60 12.00 1.04 12.60
C ASN A 60 12.39 0.93 11.14
N THR A 61 13.48 1.59 10.78
CA THR A 61 13.96 1.56 9.40
C THR A 61 14.41 0.17 8.97
N THR A 62 14.59 -0.75 9.93
CA THR A 62 14.94 -2.14 9.62
C THR A 62 13.73 -2.98 9.26
N LEU A 63 12.55 -2.38 9.21
CA LEU A 63 11.33 -3.12 8.88
C LEU A 63 11.45 -3.83 7.55
N THR A 64 11.11 -5.12 7.55
CA THR A 64 11.16 -5.95 6.35
C THR A 64 9.80 -5.95 5.65
N SER A 65 9.75 -6.54 4.46
CA SER A 65 8.47 -6.71 3.77
C SER A 65 7.50 -7.54 4.60
N ASN A 66 8.01 -8.59 5.24
CA ASN A 66 7.17 -9.41 6.11
C ASN A 66 6.67 -8.59 7.29
N GLY A 67 7.55 -7.79 7.90
CA GLY A 67 7.16 -6.93 9.00
C GLY A 67 6.12 -5.91 8.58
N THR A 68 6.29 -5.34 7.38
CA THR A 68 5.33 -4.39 6.85
C THR A 68 3.96 -5.04 6.68
N ALA A 69 3.95 -6.25 6.14
CA ALA A 69 2.70 -6.99 5.95
C ALA A 69 2.04 -7.31 7.28
N THR A 70 2.83 -7.64 8.29
CA THR A 70 2.29 -7.94 9.62
C THR A 70 1.64 -6.71 10.23
N LEU A 71 2.29 -5.55 10.10
CA LEU A 71 1.71 -4.32 10.61
C LEU A 71 0.43 -3.96 9.86
N PHE A 72 0.42 -4.17 8.56
CA PHE A 72 -0.80 -3.92 7.78
C PHE A 72 -1.93 -4.82 8.24
N ARG A 73 -1.64 -6.10 8.44
CA ARG A 73 -2.64 -7.04 8.93
C ARG A 73 -3.20 -6.60 10.28
N ASP A 74 -2.31 -6.22 11.19
CA ASP A 74 -2.73 -5.95 12.56
C ASP A 74 -3.47 -4.63 12.70
N HIS A 75 -3.15 -3.64 11.87
CA HIS A 75 -3.70 -2.30 12.05
C HIS A 75 -4.75 -1.91 11.02
N ILE A 76 -4.74 -2.54 9.86
CA ILE A 76 -5.57 -2.08 8.76
C ILE A 76 -6.49 -3.16 8.22
N PHE A 77 -5.97 -4.36 8.02
CA PHE A 77 -6.73 -5.42 7.36
C PHE A 77 -8.04 -5.73 8.07
N ARG A 78 -8.02 -5.72 9.39
CA ARG A 78 -9.23 -6.04 10.14
C ARG A 78 -10.40 -5.18 9.77
N GLU A 79 -10.16 -3.91 9.49
CA GLU A 79 -11.24 -2.97 9.24
C GLU A 79 -11.55 -2.80 7.77
N HIS A 80 -10.55 -2.99 6.92
CA HIS A 80 -10.70 -2.59 5.53
C HIS A 80 -10.47 -3.69 4.51
N GLY A 81 -9.93 -4.82 4.95
CA GLY A 81 -9.65 -5.92 4.03
C GLY A 81 -8.40 -5.70 3.21
N ILE A 82 -8.29 -6.48 2.13
CA ILE A 82 -7.14 -6.42 1.24
C ILE A 82 -7.41 -5.37 0.18
N PRO A 83 -6.47 -4.43 -0.02
CA PRO A 83 -6.66 -3.45 -1.09
C PRO A 83 -6.52 -4.11 -2.45
N GLU A 84 -7.17 -3.54 -3.45
CA GLU A 84 -7.03 -4.02 -4.81
C GLU A 84 -5.66 -3.68 -5.37
N LYS A 85 -5.12 -2.55 -4.96
CA LYS A 85 -3.85 -2.09 -5.48
C LYS A 85 -3.09 -1.35 -4.40
N VAL A 86 -1.79 -1.59 -4.39
CA VAL A 86 -0.87 -0.90 -3.49
C VAL A 86 0.13 -0.14 -4.32
N ILE A 87 0.39 1.10 -3.95
CA ILE A 87 1.43 1.90 -4.58
C ILE A 87 2.42 2.33 -3.51
N SER A 88 3.65 2.60 -3.93
CA SER A 88 4.70 3.01 -3.01
C SER A 88 5.80 3.71 -3.80
N ASP A 89 6.43 4.70 -3.18
CA ASP A 89 7.58 5.34 -3.80
C ASP A 89 8.80 4.45 -3.77
N ARG A 90 8.74 3.32 -3.09
CA ARG A 90 9.84 2.37 -3.05
C ARG A 90 9.87 1.45 -4.27
N GLY A 91 8.89 1.58 -5.15
CA GLY A 91 8.90 0.91 -6.41
C GLY A 91 8.11 -0.39 -6.48
N PRO A 92 7.94 -0.91 -7.70
CA PRO A 92 7.09 -2.09 -7.90
C PRO A 92 7.64 -3.36 -7.28
N GLN A 93 8.96 -3.45 -7.13
CA GLN A 93 9.53 -4.64 -6.51
C GLN A 93 9.14 -4.71 -5.04
N PHE A 94 9.16 -3.57 -4.36
CA PHE A 94 8.72 -3.52 -2.97
C PHE A 94 7.24 -3.89 -2.87
N VAL A 95 6.42 -3.33 -3.76
CA VAL A 95 4.98 -3.61 -3.74
C VAL A 95 4.72 -5.09 -3.94
N SER A 96 5.40 -5.70 -4.91
CA SER A 96 5.22 -7.12 -5.18
C SER A 96 5.60 -7.96 -3.96
N GLN A 97 6.70 -7.63 -3.33
CA GLN A 97 7.17 -8.38 -2.18
C GLN A 97 6.21 -8.19 -1.00
N PHE A 98 5.73 -6.97 -0.81
CA PHE A 98 4.77 -6.68 0.25
C PHE A 98 3.48 -7.48 0.06
N MET A 99 2.94 -7.50 -1.15
CA MET A 99 1.70 -8.23 -1.42
C MET A 99 1.89 -9.72 -1.18
N LYS A 100 3.03 -10.25 -1.59
CA LYS A 100 3.32 -11.66 -1.37
C LYS A 100 3.34 -11.98 0.12
N GLU A 101 4.01 -11.14 0.89
CA GLU A 101 4.08 -11.36 2.33
C GLU A 101 2.74 -11.15 3.00
N LEU A 102 1.95 -10.19 2.51
CA LEU A 102 0.63 -9.97 3.08
C LEU A 102 -0.25 -11.21 2.92
N TYR A 103 -0.24 -11.79 1.72
CA TYR A 103 -1.01 -13.02 1.50
C TYR A 103 -0.51 -14.14 2.39
N ARG A 104 0.80 -14.19 2.61
CA ARG A 104 1.38 -15.21 3.48
C ARG A 104 0.92 -15.05 4.92
N VAL A 105 1.00 -13.83 5.46
CA VAL A 105 0.63 -13.62 6.87
C VAL A 105 -0.87 -13.76 7.08
N LEU A 106 -1.66 -13.53 6.04
CA LEU A 106 -3.10 -13.74 6.12
C LEU A 106 -3.49 -15.19 5.85
N ARG A 107 -2.52 -16.00 5.44
CA ARG A 107 -2.72 -17.41 5.14
C ARG A 107 -3.71 -17.62 4.01
N ILE A 108 -3.64 -16.74 3.03
CA ILE A 108 -4.46 -16.84 1.83
C ILE A 108 -3.61 -17.44 0.74
N LYS A 109 -4.14 -18.47 0.08
CA LYS A 109 -3.39 -19.08 -1.00
C LYS A 109 -3.46 -18.20 -2.24
N ALA A 110 -2.30 -17.81 -2.72
CA ALA A 110 -2.21 -16.98 -3.90
C ALA A 110 -2.19 -17.85 -5.13
N ASN A 111 -3.31 -18.48 -5.43
CA ASN A 111 -3.35 -19.31 -6.61
C ASN A 111 -4.10 -18.60 -7.72
N ALA A 112 -4.22 -19.27 -8.84
CA ALA A 112 -4.76 -18.64 -10.02
C ALA A 112 -6.19 -18.17 -9.87
N SER A 113 -6.91 -18.74 -8.94
CA SER A 113 -8.31 -18.36 -8.79
C SER A 113 -8.49 -17.10 -7.98
N THR A 114 -7.42 -16.58 -7.40
CA THR A 114 -7.58 -15.39 -6.59
C THR A 114 -7.46 -14.14 -7.44
N ALA A 115 -8.12 -13.11 -6.99
CA ALA A 115 -8.04 -11.84 -7.68
C ALA A 115 -6.66 -11.25 -7.59
N TYR A 116 -5.84 -11.77 -6.71
CA TYR A 116 -4.54 -11.24 -6.57
C TYR A 116 -3.73 -11.32 -7.82
N HIS A 117 -3.92 -12.27 -8.63
CA HIS A 117 -3.10 -12.40 -9.68
C HIS A 117 -3.13 -11.45 -10.71
N PRO A 118 -2.79 -10.85 -10.94
CA PRO A 118 -2.56 -10.05 -11.72
C PRO A 118 -1.62 -9.38 -11.98
N GLN A 119 -1.53 -9.87 -11.34
CA GLN A 119 -0.92 -9.45 -11.50
C GLN A 119 -0.09 -9.37 -11.70
N THR A 120 -0.12 -9.83 -11.35
CA THR A 120 0.57 -9.89 -11.34
C THR A 120 1.07 -9.90 -12.02
N ASP A 121 0.89 -10.19 -11.93
CA ASP A 121 1.32 -10.27 -12.47
C ASP A 121 1.69 -9.83 -13.26
N GLY A 122 1.64 -9.79 -13.10
CA GLY A 122 2.00 -9.47 -13.65
C GLY A 122 2.50 -9.26 -14.03
N GLN A 123 2.43 -9.48 -13.61
CA GLN A 123 2.77 -9.60 -13.77
C GLN A 123 3.21 -9.80 -14.41
N THR A 124 3.02 -10.19 -14.08
CA THR A 124 3.36 -10.45 -14.36
C THR A 124 3.60 -10.57 -15.17
N GLU A 125 3.49 -10.67 -15.15
CA GLU A 125 3.58 -10.80 -15.69
C GLU A 125 3.91 -10.66 -16.14
#